data_91214ab7118552b211f9884daec4b4ff
#
_entry.id   91214ab7118552b211f9884daec4b4ff
#
_cell.length_a   1.000
_cell.length_b   1.000
_cell.length_c   1.000
_cell.angle_alpha   90.00
_cell.angle_beta   90.00
_cell.angle_gamma   90.00
#
_symmetry.space_group_name_H-M   'P 1'
#
loop_
_entity.id
_entity.type
_entity.pdbx_description
1 polymer ?
#
loop_
_entity_poly.entity_id
_entity_poly.type
_entity_poly.pdbx_seq_one_letter_code
_entity_poly.pdbx_strand_id
1 'polypeptide(L)'
;METPVGAARAHLHLVDEASAALVLGHGAGGGVESPDLVAAKDAALEAGISVVLVEQPYRVAGRRSPAPAHRLDTAWTSVLAQLREDVLSELQVMCGGRSSGARVACRTAAEVGAAAVLCLAFPVHPPGRGDDPTKSRLSELDAVTLPTLVVQGERDPFGIPPEGPNRTVVLVPGTHSLRSTAAIGAAVSDWLGSGVLALAKVR
;
A
#
# COMPACT_ATOMS: atom_id res chain seq x y z
N MET A 1 17.03 -6.10 -6.14
CA MET A 1 17.34 -5.90 -4.71
C MET A 1 17.33 -7.27 -4.04
N GLU A 2 18.42 -7.63 -3.38
CA GLU A 2 18.47 -8.91 -2.67
C GLU A 2 17.79 -8.79 -1.30
N THR A 3 17.04 -9.81 -0.94
CA THR A 3 16.37 -9.91 0.37
C THR A 3 16.62 -11.27 1.01
N PRO A 4 16.43 -11.44 2.33
CA PRO A 4 16.63 -12.73 3.01
C PRO A 4 15.75 -13.88 2.46
N VAL A 5 14.73 -13.55 1.65
CA VAL A 5 13.76 -14.53 1.12
C VAL A 5 13.73 -14.60 -0.41
N GLY A 6 14.74 -14.01 -1.06
CA GLY A 6 14.93 -14.00 -2.51
C GLY A 6 14.96 -12.60 -3.12
N ALA A 7 15.29 -12.50 -4.40
CA ALA A 7 15.39 -11.23 -5.10
C ALA A 7 14.00 -10.56 -5.28
N ALA A 8 13.88 -9.31 -4.88
CA ALA A 8 12.76 -8.41 -5.16
C ALA A 8 13.14 -7.44 -6.29
N ARG A 9 12.16 -6.75 -6.87
CA ARG A 9 12.40 -5.69 -7.86
C ARG A 9 11.68 -4.42 -7.43
N ALA A 10 12.38 -3.29 -7.48
CA ALA A 10 11.81 -1.96 -7.27
C ALA A 10 11.79 -1.21 -8.62
N HIS A 11 10.63 -0.69 -8.99
CA HIS A 11 10.44 0.16 -10.16
C HIS A 11 10.36 1.60 -9.67
N LEU A 12 11.39 2.37 -9.97
CA LEU A 12 11.56 3.75 -9.50
C LEU A 12 10.90 4.74 -10.46
N HIS A 13 10.05 5.60 -9.93
CA HIS A 13 9.45 6.75 -10.60
C HIS A 13 9.76 7.98 -9.74
N LEU A 14 10.90 8.59 -9.98
CA LEU A 14 11.41 9.69 -9.16
C LEU A 14 10.99 11.03 -9.74
N VAL A 15 10.70 11.97 -8.85
CA VAL A 15 10.39 13.36 -9.14
C VAL A 15 11.56 14.21 -8.60
N ASP A 16 12.01 15.17 -9.38
CA ASP A 16 13.04 16.12 -8.96
C ASP A 16 12.54 16.94 -7.76
N GLU A 17 13.42 17.15 -6.78
CA GLU A 17 13.12 17.90 -5.55
C GLU A 17 11.90 17.36 -4.75
N ALA A 18 11.56 16.08 -4.89
CA ALA A 18 10.51 15.47 -4.09
C ALA A 18 10.81 15.58 -2.59
N SER A 19 9.79 15.89 -1.78
CA SER A 19 9.89 15.90 -0.31
C SER A 19 9.42 14.60 0.33
N ALA A 20 8.81 13.73 -0.43
CA ALA A 20 8.26 12.47 0.02
C ALA A 20 8.25 11.41 -1.07
N ALA A 21 8.10 10.16 -0.65
CA ALA A 21 7.93 9.02 -1.55
C ALA A 21 6.77 8.12 -1.10
N LEU A 22 6.09 7.54 -2.06
CA LEU A 22 5.05 6.52 -1.86
C LEU A 22 5.57 5.17 -2.38
N VAL A 23 5.76 4.21 -1.48
CA VAL A 23 6.20 2.85 -1.83
C VAL A 23 5.00 1.92 -1.82
N LEU A 24 4.71 1.29 -2.97
CA LEU A 24 3.51 0.48 -3.18
C LEU A 24 3.82 -0.98 -3.50
N GLY A 25 3.18 -1.90 -2.77
CA GLY A 25 3.23 -3.33 -3.02
C GLY A 25 2.01 -3.84 -3.80
N HIS A 26 2.22 -4.86 -4.64
CA HIS A 26 1.16 -5.45 -5.45
C HIS A 26 0.29 -6.47 -4.70
N GLY A 27 -0.87 -6.81 -5.27
CA GLY A 27 -1.76 -7.87 -4.79
C GLY A 27 -1.22 -9.29 -5.06
N ALA A 28 -1.78 -10.28 -4.38
CA ALA A 28 -1.32 -11.68 -4.42
C ALA A 28 -1.26 -12.28 -5.84
N GLY A 29 -2.29 -12.06 -6.65
CA GLY A 29 -2.39 -12.60 -8.02
C GLY A 29 -2.01 -11.61 -9.12
N GLY A 30 -1.69 -10.35 -8.76
CA GLY A 30 -1.38 -9.27 -9.69
C GLY A 30 0.11 -8.96 -9.79
N GLY A 31 0.43 -7.90 -10.51
CA GLY A 31 1.76 -7.28 -10.60
C GLY A 31 1.64 -5.78 -10.32
N VAL A 32 2.74 -5.08 -10.50
CA VAL A 32 2.84 -3.63 -10.31
C VAL A 32 2.06 -2.83 -11.37
N GLU A 33 1.73 -3.45 -12.49
CA GLU A 33 0.96 -2.85 -13.60
C GLU A 33 -0.56 -2.91 -13.39
N SER A 34 -1.05 -3.27 -12.19
CA SER A 34 -2.49 -3.29 -11.96
C SER A 34 -3.05 -1.86 -12.05
N PRO A 35 -4.24 -1.66 -12.68
CA PRO A 35 -4.76 -0.33 -12.99
C PRO A 35 -4.93 0.57 -11.77
N ASP A 36 -5.24 0.00 -10.62
CA ASP A 36 -5.39 0.69 -9.34
C ASP A 36 -4.04 1.21 -8.80
N LEU A 37 -2.98 0.41 -8.87
CA LEU A 37 -1.63 0.85 -8.50
C LEU A 37 -1.10 1.92 -9.45
N VAL A 38 -1.36 1.77 -10.76
CA VAL A 38 -0.98 2.77 -11.76
C VAL A 38 -1.71 4.09 -11.49
N ALA A 39 -3.01 4.07 -11.23
CA ALA A 39 -3.77 5.29 -10.90
C ALA A 39 -3.26 5.99 -9.63
N ALA A 40 -2.94 5.23 -8.58
CA ALA A 40 -2.37 5.78 -7.35
C ALA A 40 -0.95 6.34 -7.57
N LYS A 41 -0.13 5.65 -8.39
CA LYS A 41 1.19 6.11 -8.78
C LYS A 41 1.11 7.44 -9.54
N ASP A 42 0.26 7.52 -10.56
CA ASP A 42 0.14 8.72 -11.40
C ASP A 42 -0.35 9.92 -10.56
N ALA A 43 -1.34 9.73 -9.68
CA ALA A 43 -1.81 10.77 -8.77
C ALA A 43 -0.71 11.26 -7.80
N ALA A 44 0.14 10.37 -7.30
CA ALA A 44 1.26 10.74 -6.43
C ALA A 44 2.35 11.51 -7.19
N LEU A 45 2.68 11.09 -8.41
CA LEU A 45 3.65 11.79 -9.26
C LEU A 45 3.17 13.20 -9.62
N GLU A 46 1.88 13.36 -9.96
CA GLU A 46 1.25 14.66 -10.21
C GLU A 46 1.29 15.58 -8.97
N ALA A 47 1.26 15.00 -7.77
CA ALA A 47 1.42 15.73 -6.51
C ALA A 47 2.89 16.01 -6.13
N GLY A 48 3.87 15.71 -7.00
CA GLY A 48 5.30 15.93 -6.74
C GLY A 48 5.91 14.92 -5.76
N ILE A 49 5.33 13.73 -5.65
CA ILE A 49 5.77 12.66 -4.76
C ILE A 49 6.40 11.55 -5.59
N SER A 50 7.64 11.18 -5.26
CA SER A 50 8.32 10.05 -5.88
C SER A 50 7.59 8.74 -5.58
N VAL A 51 7.55 7.80 -6.54
CA VAL A 51 6.87 6.52 -6.35
C VAL A 51 7.81 5.35 -6.60
N VAL A 52 7.72 4.34 -5.74
CA VAL A 52 8.39 3.06 -5.94
C VAL A 52 7.37 1.94 -5.94
N LEU A 53 7.30 1.17 -7.03
CA LEU A 53 6.47 -0.01 -7.10
C LEU A 53 7.33 -1.26 -6.85
N VAL A 54 6.95 -2.07 -5.86
CA VAL A 54 7.75 -3.22 -5.42
C VAL A 54 7.13 -4.54 -5.85
N GLU A 55 7.90 -5.32 -6.61
CA GLU A 55 7.58 -6.73 -6.89
C GLU A 55 8.21 -7.65 -5.84
N GLN A 56 7.38 -8.39 -5.16
CA GLN A 56 7.78 -9.37 -4.15
C GLN A 56 8.58 -10.54 -4.77
N PRO A 57 9.51 -11.16 -4.04
CA PRO A 57 10.39 -12.22 -4.53
C PRO A 57 9.68 -13.38 -5.23
N TYR A 58 8.50 -13.79 -4.74
CA TYR A 58 7.75 -14.85 -5.39
C TYR A 58 7.31 -14.48 -6.82
N ARG A 59 7.01 -13.19 -7.07
CA ARG A 59 6.63 -12.70 -8.41
C ARG A 59 7.84 -12.62 -9.33
N VAL A 60 8.94 -12.08 -8.82
CA VAL A 60 10.23 -12.05 -9.57
C VAL A 60 10.67 -13.45 -9.98
N ALA A 61 10.44 -14.43 -9.10
CA ALA A 61 10.69 -15.86 -9.40
C ALA A 61 9.61 -16.52 -10.28
N GLY A 62 8.66 -15.75 -10.85
CA GLY A 62 7.62 -16.27 -11.76
C GLY A 62 6.50 -17.06 -11.07
N ARG A 63 6.41 -17.08 -9.75
CA ARG A 63 5.39 -17.84 -9.02
C ARG A 63 4.07 -17.05 -8.98
N ARG A 64 2.94 -17.76 -9.10
CA ARG A 64 1.60 -17.16 -9.05
C ARG A 64 1.04 -17.07 -7.63
N SER A 65 1.39 -18.00 -6.76
CA SER A 65 0.90 -18.03 -5.38
C SER A 65 1.81 -17.21 -4.46
N PRO A 66 1.25 -16.38 -3.60
CA PRO A 66 2.04 -15.58 -2.67
C PRO A 66 2.75 -16.46 -1.64
N ALA A 67 3.88 -15.97 -1.16
CA ALA A 67 4.56 -16.55 -0.01
C ALA A 67 3.74 -16.33 1.28
N PRO A 68 4.01 -17.09 2.36
CA PRO A 68 3.45 -16.83 3.69
C PRO A 68 3.70 -15.37 4.14
N ALA A 69 2.78 -14.84 4.97
CA ALA A 69 2.78 -13.43 5.35
C ALA A 69 4.13 -12.94 5.89
N HIS A 70 4.74 -13.67 6.83
CA HIS A 70 6.04 -13.30 7.41
C HIS A 70 7.17 -13.17 6.36
N ARG A 71 7.15 -13.97 5.29
CA ARG A 71 8.14 -13.86 4.21
C ARG A 71 7.90 -12.64 3.33
N LEU A 72 6.62 -12.28 3.10
CA LEU A 72 6.28 -11.05 2.40
C LEU A 72 6.73 -9.82 3.20
N ASP A 73 6.53 -9.85 4.51
CA ASP A 73 6.90 -8.79 5.42
C ASP A 73 8.44 -8.65 5.47
N THR A 74 9.17 -9.75 5.64
CA THR A 74 10.65 -9.77 5.60
C THR A 74 11.21 -9.21 4.28
N ALA A 75 10.65 -9.58 3.14
CA ALA A 75 11.11 -9.04 1.86
C ALA A 75 10.84 -7.53 1.78
N TRP A 76 9.65 -7.11 2.18
CA TRP A 76 9.22 -5.72 2.14
C TRP A 76 10.08 -4.82 3.04
N THR A 77 10.29 -5.20 4.29
CA THR A 77 11.12 -4.41 5.23
C THR A 77 12.57 -4.32 4.74
N SER A 78 13.12 -5.41 4.19
CA SER A 78 14.46 -5.42 3.60
C SER A 78 14.56 -4.48 2.39
N VAL A 79 13.56 -4.46 1.51
CA VAL A 79 13.52 -3.54 0.35
C VAL A 79 13.47 -2.09 0.83
N LEU A 80 12.59 -1.77 1.80
CA LEU A 80 12.49 -0.41 2.32
C LEU A 80 13.75 0.06 3.01
N ALA A 81 14.42 -0.80 3.76
CA ALA A 81 15.70 -0.48 4.37
C ALA A 81 16.73 -0.06 3.32
N GLN A 82 16.90 -0.86 2.25
CA GLN A 82 17.81 -0.54 1.15
C GLN A 82 17.43 0.74 0.41
N LEU A 83 16.13 0.99 0.15
CA LEU A 83 15.68 2.23 -0.50
C LEU A 83 15.96 3.47 0.37
N ARG A 84 15.83 3.36 1.69
CA ARG A 84 16.12 4.45 2.64
C ARG A 84 17.61 4.74 2.78
N GLU A 85 18.47 3.77 2.56
CA GLU A 85 19.93 3.96 2.53
C GLU A 85 20.42 4.59 1.24
N ASP A 86 19.58 4.63 0.20
CA ASP A 86 19.94 5.12 -1.15
C ASP A 86 18.94 6.21 -1.60
N VAL A 87 18.09 5.91 -2.57
CA VAL A 87 17.26 6.88 -3.31
C VAL A 87 16.17 7.58 -2.49
N LEU A 88 15.82 7.07 -1.31
CA LEU A 88 14.82 7.65 -0.42
C LEU A 88 15.40 8.19 0.90
N SER A 89 16.71 8.37 1.00
CA SER A 89 17.39 8.71 2.26
C SER A 89 16.87 10.00 2.92
N GLU A 90 16.55 11.01 2.12
CA GLU A 90 16.10 12.33 2.60
C GLU A 90 14.56 12.51 2.54
N LEU A 91 13.82 11.47 2.13
CA LEU A 91 12.40 11.58 1.86
C LEU A 91 11.55 11.04 3.02
N GLN A 92 10.42 11.68 3.29
CA GLN A 92 9.37 11.06 4.08
C GLN A 92 8.74 9.92 3.28
N VAL A 93 8.75 8.71 3.83
CA VAL A 93 8.24 7.53 3.13
C VAL A 93 6.85 7.16 3.60
N MET A 94 5.89 7.20 2.69
CA MET A 94 4.59 6.58 2.84
C MET A 94 4.63 5.16 2.29
N CYS A 95 3.96 4.23 2.95
CA CYS A 95 3.84 2.85 2.51
C CYS A 95 2.43 2.53 2.06
N GLY A 96 2.28 1.59 1.16
CA GLY A 96 0.95 1.20 0.73
C GLY A 96 0.95 -0.02 -0.17
N GLY A 97 -0.19 -0.27 -0.77
CA GLY A 97 -0.30 -1.31 -1.76
C GLY A 97 -1.73 -1.78 -1.99
N ARG A 98 -1.85 -2.77 -2.84
CA ARG A 98 -3.13 -3.35 -3.24
C ARG A 98 -3.34 -4.70 -2.56
N SER A 99 -4.51 -4.91 -1.93
CA SER A 99 -4.94 -6.21 -1.37
C SER A 99 -3.88 -6.82 -0.44
N SER A 100 -3.15 -7.84 -0.86
CA SER A 100 -2.05 -8.43 -0.09
C SER A 100 -0.95 -7.42 0.22
N GLY A 101 -0.61 -6.53 -0.71
CA GLY A 101 0.35 -5.44 -0.51
C GLY A 101 -0.11 -4.44 0.54
N ALA A 102 -1.40 -4.09 0.58
CA ALA A 102 -1.97 -3.24 1.62
C ALA A 102 -1.80 -3.87 3.02
N ARG A 103 -2.04 -5.18 3.15
CA ARG A 103 -1.82 -5.90 4.41
C ARG A 103 -0.36 -5.90 4.86
N VAL A 104 0.56 -6.12 3.91
CA VAL A 104 2.01 -6.03 4.19
C VAL A 104 2.35 -4.63 4.71
N ALA A 105 1.92 -3.58 4.01
CA ALA A 105 2.15 -2.19 4.44
C ALA A 105 1.60 -1.92 5.84
N CYS A 106 0.38 -2.37 6.17
CA CYS A 106 -0.20 -2.20 7.50
C CYS A 106 0.62 -2.89 8.60
N ARG A 107 1.01 -4.17 8.39
CA ARG A 107 1.75 -4.94 9.42
C ARG A 107 3.15 -4.40 9.66
N THR A 108 3.76 -3.78 8.68
CA THR A 108 5.16 -3.34 8.75
C THR A 108 5.33 -1.83 8.92
N ALA A 109 4.24 -1.05 8.86
CA ALA A 109 4.27 0.42 8.86
C ALA A 109 5.13 1.02 9.98
N ALA A 110 4.98 0.51 11.20
CA ALA A 110 5.76 0.98 12.35
C ALA A 110 7.24 0.59 12.25
N GLU A 111 7.54 -0.65 11.83
CA GLU A 111 8.90 -1.16 11.70
C GLU A 111 9.71 -0.38 10.65
N VAL A 112 9.09 -0.05 9.51
CA VAL A 112 9.76 0.70 8.44
C VAL A 112 9.72 2.21 8.66
N GLY A 113 9.15 2.71 9.76
CA GLY A 113 9.02 4.14 10.04
C GLY A 113 8.22 4.89 8.98
N ALA A 114 7.10 4.30 8.54
CA ALA A 114 6.23 4.96 7.56
C ALA A 114 5.63 6.25 8.13
N ALA A 115 5.44 7.28 7.30
CA ALA A 115 4.77 8.53 7.65
C ALA A 115 3.24 8.41 7.52
N ALA A 116 2.75 7.60 6.59
CA ALA A 116 1.34 7.35 6.33
C ALA A 116 1.15 6.03 5.57
N VAL A 117 -0.09 5.54 5.48
CA VAL A 117 -0.41 4.26 4.80
C VAL A 117 -1.53 4.45 3.78
N LEU A 118 -1.32 3.92 2.56
CA LEU A 118 -2.33 3.85 1.50
C LEU A 118 -2.75 2.40 1.25
N CYS A 119 -4.02 2.09 1.45
CA CYS A 119 -4.60 0.78 1.18
C CYS A 119 -5.54 0.84 -0.02
N LEU A 120 -5.25 0.08 -1.07
CA LEU A 120 -6.14 -0.14 -2.20
C LEU A 120 -6.78 -1.53 -2.05
N ALA A 121 -8.11 -1.59 -1.92
CA ALA A 121 -8.87 -2.81 -1.68
C ALA A 121 -8.32 -3.65 -0.51
N PHE A 122 -8.34 -3.11 0.70
CA PHE A 122 -7.91 -3.86 1.89
C PHE A 122 -8.87 -5.04 2.14
N PRO A 123 -8.38 -6.29 2.16
CA PRO A 123 -9.25 -7.45 2.31
C PRO A 123 -9.54 -7.71 3.79
N VAL A 124 -10.68 -7.23 4.29
CA VAL A 124 -11.11 -7.40 5.69
C VAL A 124 -11.20 -8.87 6.10
N HIS A 125 -11.64 -9.73 5.18
CA HIS A 125 -11.74 -11.18 5.37
C HIS A 125 -11.59 -11.88 4.01
N PRO A 126 -11.40 -13.21 3.94
CA PRO A 126 -11.54 -13.95 2.70
C PRO A 126 -12.97 -13.87 2.15
N PRO A 127 -13.19 -13.97 0.84
CA PRO A 127 -14.53 -13.95 0.26
C PRO A 127 -15.44 -15.01 0.90
N GLY A 128 -16.69 -14.65 1.19
CA GLY A 128 -17.67 -15.55 1.82
C GLY A 128 -17.38 -15.92 3.27
N ARG A 129 -16.49 -15.19 3.96
CA ARG A 129 -16.12 -15.42 5.36
C ARG A 129 -16.37 -14.21 6.26
N GLY A 130 -17.24 -13.29 5.85
CA GLY A 130 -17.56 -12.07 6.62
C GLY A 130 -18.18 -12.35 7.98
N ASP A 131 -18.92 -13.44 8.11
CA ASP A 131 -19.59 -13.86 9.36
C ASP A 131 -18.66 -14.60 10.33
N ASP A 132 -17.44 -14.94 9.93
CA ASP A 132 -16.46 -15.63 10.76
C ASP A 132 -15.43 -14.64 11.33
N PRO A 133 -15.57 -14.21 12.60
CA PRO A 133 -14.66 -13.24 13.20
C PRO A 133 -13.22 -13.75 13.28
N THR A 134 -13.01 -15.08 13.29
CA THR A 134 -11.66 -15.66 13.31
C THR A 134 -10.90 -15.44 12.00
N LYS A 135 -11.59 -15.06 10.94
CA LYS A 135 -11.01 -14.75 9.61
C LYS A 135 -10.85 -13.26 9.39
N SER A 136 -11.24 -12.42 10.34
CA SER A 136 -11.06 -10.99 10.26
C SER A 136 -9.57 -10.64 10.22
N ARG A 137 -9.24 -9.65 9.39
CA ARG A 137 -7.90 -9.06 9.25
C ARG A 137 -7.88 -7.61 9.70
N LEU A 138 -8.97 -7.15 10.30
CA LEU A 138 -9.08 -5.78 10.80
C LEU A 138 -7.99 -5.44 11.81
N SER A 139 -7.55 -6.40 12.61
CA SER A 139 -6.45 -6.19 13.56
C SER A 139 -5.16 -5.70 12.92
N GLU A 140 -4.87 -6.09 11.66
CA GLU A 140 -3.70 -5.57 10.93
C GLU A 140 -3.86 -4.08 10.58
N LEU A 141 -5.07 -3.67 10.23
CA LEU A 141 -5.41 -2.29 9.90
C LEU A 141 -5.60 -1.43 11.16
N ASP A 142 -6.20 -1.98 12.21
CA ASP A 142 -6.43 -1.30 13.49
C ASP A 142 -5.13 -1.04 14.27
N ALA A 143 -4.09 -1.83 14.02
CA ALA A 143 -2.77 -1.60 14.58
C ALA A 143 -2.05 -0.39 13.97
N VAL A 144 -2.52 0.15 12.84
CA VAL A 144 -1.92 1.32 12.19
C VAL A 144 -2.39 2.60 12.90
N THR A 145 -1.48 3.28 13.56
CA THR A 145 -1.75 4.56 14.26
C THR A 145 -1.47 5.80 13.40
N LEU A 146 -0.97 5.59 12.19
CA LEU A 146 -0.60 6.62 11.23
C LEU A 146 -1.81 7.08 10.40
N PRO A 147 -1.77 8.28 9.79
CA PRO A 147 -2.75 8.69 8.80
C PRO A 147 -2.89 7.61 7.71
N THR A 148 -4.10 7.12 7.50
CA THR A 148 -4.37 6.00 6.59
C THR A 148 -5.52 6.34 5.66
N LEU A 149 -5.30 6.18 4.35
CA LEU A 149 -6.37 6.15 3.36
C LEU A 149 -6.65 4.70 2.95
N VAL A 150 -7.92 4.32 2.96
CA VAL A 150 -8.41 3.08 2.34
C VAL A 150 -9.31 3.44 1.18
N VAL A 151 -8.94 3.08 -0.03
CA VAL A 151 -9.82 3.16 -1.21
C VAL A 151 -10.40 1.77 -1.44
N GLN A 152 -11.73 1.64 -1.32
CA GLN A 152 -12.42 0.35 -1.30
C GLN A 152 -13.54 0.31 -2.35
N GLY A 153 -13.73 -0.82 -3.00
CA GLY A 153 -14.88 -1.01 -3.89
C GLY A 153 -16.20 -1.13 -3.09
N GLU A 154 -17.25 -0.42 -3.52
CA GLU A 154 -18.58 -0.44 -2.87
C GLU A 154 -19.16 -1.86 -2.70
N ARG A 155 -18.77 -2.79 -3.57
CA ARG A 155 -19.24 -4.17 -3.58
C ARG A 155 -18.07 -5.15 -3.47
N ASP A 156 -17.08 -4.81 -2.63
CA ASP A 156 -15.94 -5.67 -2.42
C ASP A 156 -16.33 -6.92 -1.61
N PRO A 157 -16.23 -8.13 -2.17
CA PRO A 157 -16.57 -9.36 -1.46
C PRO A 157 -15.61 -9.71 -0.32
N PHE A 158 -14.51 -9.00 -0.20
CA PHE A 158 -13.57 -9.13 0.93
C PHE A 158 -13.92 -8.20 2.10
N GLY A 159 -15.05 -7.49 2.02
CA GLY A 159 -15.55 -6.60 3.05
C GLY A 159 -15.09 -5.15 2.88
N ILE A 160 -15.78 -4.27 3.60
CA ILE A 160 -15.47 -2.84 3.68
C ILE A 160 -15.01 -2.55 5.10
N PRO A 161 -13.78 -2.04 5.29
CA PRO A 161 -13.32 -1.69 6.64
C PRO A 161 -14.07 -0.47 7.15
N PRO A 162 -14.29 -0.35 8.47
CA PRO A 162 -14.87 0.85 9.05
C PRO A 162 -13.86 2.03 9.02
N GLU A 163 -14.35 3.24 9.07
CA GLU A 163 -13.55 4.43 9.40
C GLU A 163 -12.95 4.33 10.80
N GLY A 164 -11.95 5.15 11.08
CA GLY A 164 -11.29 5.21 12.38
C GLY A 164 -10.62 6.57 12.61
N PRO A 165 -10.06 6.82 13.81
CA PRO A 165 -9.50 8.11 14.17
C PRO A 165 -8.41 8.64 13.22
N ASN A 166 -7.62 7.72 12.64
CA ASN A 166 -6.55 8.05 11.70
C ASN A 166 -6.80 7.40 10.32
N ARG A 167 -8.01 6.88 10.08
CA ARG A 167 -8.36 6.13 8.88
C ARG A 167 -9.58 6.71 8.18
N THR A 168 -9.34 7.21 6.98
CA THR A 168 -10.39 7.61 6.04
C THR A 168 -10.68 6.44 5.08
N VAL A 169 -11.95 6.14 4.84
CA VAL A 169 -12.38 5.13 3.89
C VAL A 169 -13.15 5.79 2.76
N VAL A 170 -12.63 5.70 1.54
CA VAL A 170 -13.28 6.21 0.34
C VAL A 170 -13.82 5.06 -0.47
N LEU A 171 -15.14 5.04 -0.67
CA LEU A 171 -15.81 4.04 -1.50
C LEU A 171 -15.81 4.50 -2.96
N VAL A 172 -15.40 3.58 -3.84
CA VAL A 172 -15.41 3.83 -5.28
C VAL A 172 -16.26 2.78 -6.00
N PRO A 173 -16.87 3.10 -7.16
CA PRO A 173 -17.65 2.13 -7.91
C PRO A 173 -16.83 0.89 -8.26
N GLY A 174 -17.36 -0.30 -7.95
CA GLY A 174 -16.74 -1.55 -8.32
C GLY A 174 -16.64 -2.59 -7.19
N THR A 175 -15.75 -3.53 -7.40
CA THR A 175 -15.48 -4.66 -6.51
C THR A 175 -14.02 -4.64 -6.07
N HIS A 176 -13.51 -5.76 -5.55
CA HIS A 176 -12.10 -5.92 -5.17
C HIS A 176 -11.09 -5.56 -6.28
N SER A 177 -11.51 -5.58 -7.54
CA SER A 177 -10.62 -5.28 -8.68
C SER A 177 -10.31 -3.80 -8.87
N LEU A 178 -11.05 -2.88 -8.23
CA LEU A 178 -10.84 -1.42 -8.29
C LEU A 178 -10.55 -0.90 -9.72
N ARG A 179 -11.51 -1.06 -10.63
CA ARG A 179 -11.33 -0.65 -12.04
C ARG A 179 -11.63 0.82 -12.31
N SER A 180 -12.20 1.56 -11.36
CA SER A 180 -12.53 2.98 -11.48
C SER A 180 -11.30 3.86 -11.26
N THR A 181 -10.32 3.81 -12.18
CA THR A 181 -9.02 4.46 -12.06
C THR A 181 -9.11 5.96 -11.78
N ALA A 182 -10.04 6.67 -12.44
CA ALA A 182 -10.26 8.10 -12.21
C ALA A 182 -10.70 8.39 -10.75
N ALA A 183 -11.62 7.58 -10.19
CA ALA A 183 -12.06 7.75 -8.80
C ALA A 183 -10.95 7.42 -7.80
N ILE A 184 -10.10 6.43 -8.10
CA ILE A 184 -8.94 6.09 -7.28
C ILE A 184 -7.93 7.25 -7.29
N GLY A 185 -7.59 7.76 -8.49
CA GLY A 185 -6.68 8.89 -8.65
C GLY A 185 -7.17 10.12 -7.87
N ALA A 186 -8.46 10.48 -8.01
CA ALA A 186 -9.06 11.58 -7.26
C ALA A 186 -8.95 11.39 -5.75
N ALA A 187 -9.31 10.21 -5.22
CA ALA A 187 -9.23 9.93 -3.79
C ALA A 187 -7.79 10.03 -3.24
N VAL A 188 -6.81 9.56 -4.02
CA VAL A 188 -5.39 9.65 -3.65
C VAL A 188 -4.91 11.10 -3.70
N SER A 189 -5.25 11.87 -4.76
CA SER A 189 -4.89 13.28 -4.89
C SER A 189 -5.47 14.12 -3.75
N ASP A 190 -6.76 13.95 -3.43
CA ASP A 190 -7.42 14.66 -2.33
C ASP A 190 -6.76 14.36 -0.98
N TRP A 191 -6.43 13.09 -0.73
CA TRP A 191 -5.76 12.69 0.50
C TRP A 191 -4.35 13.27 0.61
N LEU A 192 -3.56 13.24 -0.45
CA LEU A 192 -2.22 13.84 -0.48
C LEU A 192 -2.29 15.36 -0.30
N GLY A 193 -3.28 16.02 -0.93
CA GLY A 193 -3.53 17.46 -0.81
C GLY A 193 -4.05 17.88 0.57
N SER A 194 -4.56 16.97 1.39
CA SER A 194 -5.07 17.28 2.74
C SER A 194 -3.99 17.61 3.78
N GLY A 195 -2.72 17.62 3.40
CA GLY A 195 -1.60 17.88 4.31
C GLY A 195 -1.18 16.67 5.15
N VAL A 196 -1.49 15.45 4.69
CA VAL A 196 -1.17 14.20 5.39
C VAL A 196 0.31 14.11 5.82
N LEU A 197 1.22 14.65 5.03
CA LEU A 197 2.66 14.67 5.34
C LEU A 197 3.04 15.71 6.40
N ALA A 198 2.28 16.81 6.53
CA ALA A 198 2.48 17.79 7.58
C ALA A 198 2.07 17.21 8.94
N LEU A 199 1.02 16.41 8.99
CA LEU A 199 0.55 15.73 10.20
C LEU A 199 1.54 14.71 10.73
N ALA A 200 2.33 14.09 9.85
CA ALA A 200 3.36 13.11 10.22
C ALA A 200 4.59 13.73 10.92
N LYS A 201 4.83 15.05 10.74
CA LYS A 201 5.97 15.76 11.36
C LYS A 201 5.72 16.15 12.82
N VAL A 202 4.50 16.08 13.31
CA VAL A 202 4.09 16.57 14.65
C VAL A 202 4.13 15.44 15.71
N ARG A 203 4.48 14.26 15.35
CA ARG A 203 4.60 13.08 16.24
C ARG A 203 6.05 12.61 16.28
#